data_b239c47fe0ac054c80731bacd1bf9e08
#
_entry.id   b239c47fe0ac054c80731bacd1bf9e08
#
_cell.length_a   1.000
_cell.length_b   1.000
_cell.length_c   1.000
_cell.angle_alpha   90.00
_cell.angle_beta   90.00
_cell.angle_gamma   90.00
#
_symmetry.space_group_name_H-M   'P 1'
#
loop_
_entity.id
_entity.type
_entity.pdbx_description
1 polymer ?
#
loop_
_entity_poly.entity_id
_entity_poly.type
_entity_poly.pdbx_seq_one_letter_code
_entity_poly.pdbx_strand_id
1 'polypeptide(L)'
;DVYKRQYKNKLKKPLAELRAASEKIANNDLDFSIDYDSNDELGQLCASFEIMRTTLADNFSKMWRQVEERKALNAAFAHDLRTPLTVLKGYNEMLQASDNSQTRETAATMGKHISRMENYVSSMSNLRRMEDTQPDYKLIDLQPLVSSLYDSAKIVCTKNGKELILQNDIPILQLSLDSAFISQVCNNLISNAVRYARTLVTISFALHDNGLLLSVSDDGNGFDKDSLQKAANPYFTGESNHSEHFGLGLYICKLLCEHHNGYLRIENTEVGAKVSAFFKTPVL
;
A
#
# COMPACT_ATOMS: atom_id res chain seq x y z
N ASP A 1 -35.65 -10.09 -49.18
CA ASP A 1 -34.54 -9.12 -48.90
C ASP A 1 -34.87 -8.06 -47.85
N VAL A 2 -36.10 -7.53 -47.79
CA VAL A 2 -36.51 -6.50 -46.80
C VAL A 2 -36.42 -7.02 -45.35
N TYR A 3 -36.92 -8.23 -45.08
CA TYR A 3 -36.85 -8.87 -43.75
C TYR A 3 -35.43 -9.10 -43.26
N LYS A 4 -34.49 -9.52 -44.14
CA LYS A 4 -33.07 -9.68 -43.78
C LYS A 4 -32.42 -8.35 -43.43
N ARG A 5 -32.78 -7.26 -44.12
CA ARG A 5 -32.26 -5.91 -43.86
C ARG A 5 -32.86 -5.33 -42.58
N GLN A 6 -34.12 -5.55 -42.28
CA GLN A 6 -34.76 -5.15 -41.03
C GLN A 6 -34.15 -5.90 -39.84
N TYR A 7 -33.98 -7.22 -39.90
CA TYR A 7 -33.34 -8.02 -38.88
C TYR A 7 -31.91 -7.56 -38.61
N LYS A 8 -31.13 -7.30 -39.66
CA LYS A 8 -29.74 -6.84 -39.52
C LYS A 8 -29.67 -5.48 -38.85
N ASN A 9 -30.48 -4.51 -39.22
CA ASN A 9 -30.38 -3.14 -38.74
C ASN A 9 -31.13 -2.91 -37.42
N LYS A 10 -32.27 -3.57 -37.19
CA LYS A 10 -33.10 -3.34 -36.01
C LYS A 10 -32.85 -4.29 -34.84
N LEU A 11 -32.19 -5.44 -35.07
CA LEU A 11 -31.90 -6.41 -34.02
C LEU A 11 -30.41 -6.70 -33.90
N LYS A 12 -29.76 -7.11 -35.00
CA LYS A 12 -28.38 -7.59 -34.91
C LYS A 12 -27.39 -6.47 -34.58
N LYS A 13 -27.56 -5.27 -35.16
CA LYS A 13 -26.66 -4.12 -34.93
C LYS A 13 -26.71 -3.64 -33.47
N PRO A 14 -27.88 -3.26 -32.91
CA PRO A 14 -27.94 -2.77 -31.54
C PRO A 14 -27.53 -3.82 -30.50
N LEU A 15 -27.83 -5.10 -30.69
CA LEU A 15 -27.36 -6.16 -29.80
C LEU A 15 -25.85 -6.33 -29.84
N ALA A 16 -25.21 -6.17 -31.01
CA ALA A 16 -23.78 -6.22 -31.13
C ALA A 16 -23.10 -5.00 -30.45
N GLU A 17 -23.69 -3.81 -30.59
CA GLU A 17 -23.19 -2.59 -29.89
C GLU A 17 -23.34 -2.70 -28.39
N LEU A 18 -24.47 -3.16 -27.87
CA LEU A 18 -24.65 -3.38 -26.42
C LEU A 18 -23.69 -4.43 -25.86
N ARG A 19 -23.42 -5.49 -26.60
CA ARG A 19 -22.45 -6.50 -26.22
C ARG A 19 -21.05 -5.90 -26.16
N ALA A 20 -20.61 -5.18 -27.18
CA ALA A 20 -19.34 -4.51 -27.23
C ALA A 20 -19.20 -3.47 -26.11
N ALA A 21 -20.27 -2.70 -25.85
CA ALA A 21 -20.33 -1.76 -24.74
C ALA A 21 -20.15 -2.46 -23.37
N SER A 22 -20.85 -3.58 -23.16
CA SER A 22 -20.71 -4.38 -21.94
C SER A 22 -19.28 -4.92 -21.74
N GLU A 23 -18.64 -5.40 -22.81
CA GLU A 23 -17.25 -5.87 -22.78
C GLU A 23 -16.28 -4.73 -22.45
N LYS A 24 -16.48 -3.53 -23.00
CA LYS A 24 -15.67 -2.34 -22.67
C LYS A 24 -15.84 -1.91 -21.23
N ILE A 25 -17.09 -1.82 -20.74
CA ILE A 25 -17.37 -1.48 -19.35
C ILE A 25 -16.71 -2.49 -18.38
N ALA A 26 -16.77 -3.78 -18.71
CA ALA A 26 -16.12 -4.83 -17.91
C ALA A 26 -14.59 -4.68 -17.83
N ASN A 27 -13.97 -4.07 -18.85
CA ASN A 27 -12.55 -3.76 -18.91
C ASN A 27 -12.20 -2.35 -18.38
N ASN A 28 -13.15 -1.67 -17.71
CA ASN A 28 -13.03 -0.28 -17.22
C ASN A 28 -12.75 0.75 -18.33
N ASP A 29 -13.03 0.43 -19.59
CA ASP A 29 -13.00 1.38 -20.70
C ASP A 29 -14.38 2.05 -20.82
N LEU A 30 -14.47 3.29 -20.40
CA LEU A 30 -15.68 4.11 -20.45
C LEU A 30 -15.60 5.21 -21.54
N ASP A 31 -14.48 5.27 -22.29
CA ASP A 31 -14.27 6.28 -23.34
C ASP A 31 -14.83 5.80 -24.70
N PHE A 32 -16.14 5.64 -24.75
CA PHE A 32 -16.90 5.33 -25.96
C PHE A 32 -18.32 5.88 -25.82
N SER A 33 -19.08 5.88 -26.90
CA SER A 33 -20.52 6.19 -26.92
C SER A 33 -21.31 5.07 -27.60
N ILE A 34 -22.55 4.89 -27.19
CA ILE A 34 -23.50 3.97 -27.86
C ILE A 34 -24.32 4.80 -28.84
N ASP A 35 -24.00 4.66 -30.12
CA ASP A 35 -24.62 5.45 -31.20
C ASP A 35 -25.72 4.64 -31.90
N TYR A 36 -26.82 4.37 -31.18
CA TYR A 36 -28.02 3.79 -31.73
C TYR A 36 -29.25 4.59 -31.32
N ASP A 37 -29.73 5.42 -32.25
CA ASP A 37 -30.92 6.24 -32.06
C ASP A 37 -32.14 5.57 -32.78
N SER A 38 -33.08 5.07 -31.98
CA SER A 38 -34.33 4.47 -32.45
C SER A 38 -35.40 4.62 -31.37
N ASN A 39 -36.64 4.82 -31.78
CA ASN A 39 -37.78 4.94 -30.85
C ASN A 39 -38.40 3.58 -30.47
N ASP A 40 -37.74 2.47 -30.80
CA ASP A 40 -38.15 1.12 -30.42
C ASP A 40 -37.56 0.70 -29.05
N GLU A 41 -37.94 -0.50 -28.58
CA GLU A 41 -37.50 -1.05 -27.28
C GLU A 41 -35.98 -1.19 -27.20
N LEU A 42 -35.31 -1.46 -28.31
CA LEU A 42 -33.85 -1.57 -28.36
C LEU A 42 -33.18 -0.20 -28.31
N GLY A 43 -33.77 0.83 -28.89
CA GLY A 43 -33.33 2.22 -28.75
C GLY A 43 -33.40 2.68 -27.30
N GLN A 44 -34.53 2.38 -26.61
CA GLN A 44 -34.70 2.68 -25.19
C GLN A 44 -33.64 1.93 -24.32
N LEU A 45 -33.33 0.68 -24.67
CA LEU A 45 -32.31 -0.09 -23.98
C LEU A 45 -30.92 0.50 -24.22
N CYS A 46 -30.57 0.87 -25.45
CA CYS A 46 -29.29 1.54 -25.75
C CYS A 46 -29.15 2.88 -25.00
N ALA A 47 -30.23 3.67 -24.97
CA ALA A 47 -30.25 4.93 -24.20
C ALA A 47 -30.04 4.70 -22.69
N SER A 48 -30.65 3.66 -22.13
CA SER A 48 -30.47 3.30 -20.72
C SER A 48 -29.04 2.85 -20.43
N PHE A 49 -28.38 2.11 -21.32
CA PHE A 49 -27.00 1.74 -21.24
C PHE A 49 -26.06 2.96 -21.32
N GLU A 50 -26.34 3.91 -22.19
CA GLU A 50 -25.56 5.14 -22.33
C GLU A 50 -25.68 6.02 -21.07
N ILE A 51 -26.86 6.14 -20.47
CA ILE A 51 -27.05 6.80 -19.17
C ILE A 51 -26.23 6.11 -18.08
N MET A 52 -26.23 4.78 -18.04
CA MET A 52 -25.44 4.01 -17.07
C MET A 52 -23.93 4.25 -17.29
N ARG A 53 -23.46 4.18 -18.54
CA ARG A 53 -22.06 4.44 -18.88
C ARG A 53 -21.62 5.86 -18.45
N THR A 54 -22.40 6.88 -18.82
CA THR A 54 -22.09 8.28 -18.47
C THR A 54 -22.12 8.50 -16.97
N THR A 55 -23.07 7.90 -16.26
CA THR A 55 -23.14 7.97 -14.78
C THR A 55 -21.92 7.30 -14.13
N LEU A 56 -21.48 6.15 -14.64
CA LEU A 56 -20.26 5.49 -14.19
C LEU A 56 -19.03 6.37 -14.45
N ALA A 57 -18.87 6.90 -15.67
CA ALA A 57 -17.76 7.77 -16.02
C ALA A 57 -17.69 9.02 -15.11
N ASP A 58 -18.85 9.62 -14.83
CA ASP A 58 -18.96 10.79 -13.95
C ASP A 58 -18.59 10.45 -12.50
N ASN A 59 -19.05 9.30 -12.00
CA ASN A 59 -18.71 8.83 -10.65
C ASN A 59 -17.22 8.50 -10.51
N PHE A 60 -16.61 7.85 -11.50
CA PHE A 60 -15.17 7.62 -11.53
C PHE A 60 -14.40 8.93 -11.55
N SER A 61 -14.79 9.88 -12.40
CA SER A 61 -14.15 11.20 -12.46
C SER A 61 -14.22 11.97 -11.13
N LYS A 62 -15.39 11.95 -10.48
CA LYS A 62 -15.57 12.54 -9.14
C LYS A 62 -14.72 11.86 -8.09
N MET A 63 -14.68 10.53 -8.09
CA MET A 63 -13.86 9.76 -7.16
C MET A 63 -12.36 10.06 -7.35
N TRP A 64 -11.87 10.08 -8.59
CA TRP A 64 -10.49 10.48 -8.90
C TRP A 64 -10.16 11.87 -8.41
N ARG A 65 -11.06 12.84 -8.65
CA ARG A 65 -10.88 14.21 -8.16
C ARG A 65 -10.77 14.25 -6.64
N GLN A 66 -11.63 13.54 -5.91
CA GLN A 66 -11.58 13.49 -4.45
C GLN A 66 -10.27 12.87 -3.94
N VAL A 67 -9.77 11.84 -4.61
CA VAL A 67 -8.46 11.23 -4.28
C VAL A 67 -7.33 12.23 -4.48
N GLU A 68 -7.31 12.92 -5.63
CA GLU A 68 -6.27 13.93 -5.93
C GLU A 68 -6.35 15.14 -4.99
N GLU A 69 -7.53 15.65 -4.68
CA GLU A 69 -7.73 16.71 -3.71
C GLU A 69 -7.23 16.31 -2.32
N ARG A 70 -7.52 15.08 -1.88
CA ARG A 70 -7.04 14.54 -0.60
C ARG A 70 -5.51 14.42 -0.58
N LYS A 71 -4.90 13.93 -1.67
CA LYS A 71 -3.44 13.87 -1.81
C LYS A 71 -2.81 15.27 -1.74
N ALA A 72 -3.38 16.24 -2.46
CA ALA A 72 -2.90 17.62 -2.48
C ALA A 72 -2.99 18.29 -1.09
N LEU A 73 -4.11 18.10 -0.39
CA LEU A 73 -4.31 18.61 0.97
C LEU A 73 -3.29 18.02 1.95
N ASN A 74 -3.07 16.70 1.92
CA ASN A 74 -2.10 16.05 2.79
C ASN A 74 -0.68 16.58 2.56
N ALA A 75 -0.30 16.83 1.31
CA ALA A 75 0.99 17.40 0.98
C ALA A 75 1.16 18.86 1.45
N ALA A 76 0.12 19.69 1.30
CA ALA A 76 0.12 21.05 1.79
C ALA A 76 0.24 21.09 3.32
N PHE A 77 -0.56 20.29 4.04
CA PHE A 77 -0.46 20.19 5.50
C PHE A 77 0.93 19.72 5.97
N ALA A 78 1.51 18.72 5.29
CA ALA A 78 2.86 18.27 5.65
C ALA A 78 3.92 19.35 5.45
N HIS A 79 3.79 20.16 4.40
CA HIS A 79 4.68 21.31 4.15
C HIS A 79 4.50 22.37 5.22
N ASP A 80 3.26 22.79 5.50
CA ASP A 80 2.94 23.91 6.38
C ASP A 80 3.20 23.58 7.86
N LEU A 81 3.14 22.29 8.26
CA LEU A 81 3.51 21.86 9.59
C LEU A 81 5.02 21.80 9.82
N ARG A 82 5.83 21.61 8.78
CA ARG A 82 7.29 21.52 8.93
C ARG A 82 7.91 22.79 9.49
N THR A 83 7.44 23.94 9.04
CA THR A 83 7.97 25.25 9.47
C THR A 83 7.77 25.49 10.97
N PRO A 84 6.55 25.43 11.55
CA PRO A 84 6.37 25.62 12.99
C PRO A 84 7.08 24.55 13.84
N LEU A 85 7.16 23.30 13.33
CA LEU A 85 7.91 22.26 14.03
C LEU A 85 9.41 22.57 14.13
N THR A 86 10.01 23.09 13.06
CA THR A 86 11.43 23.50 13.07
C THR A 86 11.67 24.61 14.10
N VAL A 87 10.75 25.58 14.20
CA VAL A 87 10.83 26.66 15.20
C VAL A 87 10.70 26.10 16.63
N LEU A 88 9.70 25.22 16.86
CA LEU A 88 9.50 24.58 18.16
C LEU A 88 10.73 23.75 18.58
N LYS A 89 11.36 23.06 17.63
CA LYS A 89 12.58 22.31 17.87
C LYS A 89 13.73 23.22 18.32
N GLY A 90 13.93 24.36 17.65
CA GLY A 90 14.94 25.34 18.04
C GLY A 90 14.74 25.88 19.45
N TYR A 91 13.50 26.23 19.83
CA TYR A 91 13.19 26.65 21.20
C TYR A 91 13.41 25.52 22.21
N ASN A 92 13.08 24.29 21.85
CA ASN A 92 13.30 23.13 22.71
C ASN A 92 14.79 22.85 22.95
N GLU A 93 15.63 23.00 21.93
CA GLU A 93 17.10 22.88 22.06
C GLU A 93 17.66 23.94 23.01
N MET A 94 17.17 25.19 22.95
CA MET A 94 17.54 26.25 23.89
C MET A 94 17.15 25.90 25.33
N LEU A 95 15.95 25.34 25.55
CA LEU A 95 15.47 24.91 26.87
C LEU A 95 16.26 23.73 27.41
N GLN A 96 16.73 22.82 26.54
CA GLN A 96 17.60 21.70 26.93
C GLN A 96 18.99 22.17 27.43
N ALA A 97 19.45 23.33 26.98
CA ALA A 97 20.71 23.95 27.45
C ALA A 97 20.56 24.70 28.78
N SER A 98 19.35 24.71 29.39
CA SER A 98 19.10 25.39 30.68
C SER A 98 19.85 24.72 31.85
N ASP A 99 20.34 25.50 32.82
CA ASP A 99 20.94 24.98 34.05
C ASP A 99 19.92 24.33 35.00
N ASN A 100 18.63 24.63 34.85
CA ASN A 100 17.58 24.06 35.69
C ASN A 100 17.23 22.63 35.22
N SER A 101 17.42 21.65 36.12
CA SER A 101 17.19 20.23 35.82
C SER A 101 15.74 19.91 35.42
N GLN A 102 14.75 20.56 36.02
CA GLN A 102 13.34 20.37 35.73
C GLN A 102 12.96 20.94 34.36
N THR A 103 13.59 22.06 33.97
CA THR A 103 13.45 22.64 32.64
C THR A 103 14.02 21.69 31.58
N ARG A 104 15.18 21.12 31.83
CA ARG A 104 15.81 20.13 30.90
C ARG A 104 14.98 18.89 30.75
N GLU A 105 14.42 18.33 31.83
CA GLU A 105 13.58 17.14 31.78
C GLU A 105 12.29 17.40 31.00
N THR A 106 11.65 18.55 31.23
CA THR A 106 10.49 19.00 30.48
C THR A 106 10.81 19.18 29.00
N ALA A 107 11.95 19.82 28.68
CA ALA A 107 12.42 20.02 27.32
C ALA A 107 12.74 18.69 26.63
N ALA A 108 13.33 17.72 27.33
CA ALA A 108 13.57 16.38 26.78
C ALA A 108 12.26 15.66 26.41
N THR A 109 11.23 15.81 27.24
CA THR A 109 9.89 15.26 26.96
C THR A 109 9.23 15.97 25.77
N MET A 110 9.30 17.31 25.69
CA MET A 110 8.82 18.09 24.54
C MET A 110 9.56 17.67 23.25
N GLY A 111 10.87 17.48 23.32
CA GLY A 111 11.69 17.03 22.18
C GLY A 111 11.21 15.70 21.59
N LYS A 112 10.84 14.75 22.44
CA LYS A 112 10.23 13.48 21.98
C LYS A 112 8.92 13.72 21.20
N HIS A 113 8.06 14.61 21.68
CA HIS A 113 6.80 14.93 20.99
C HIS A 113 7.03 15.68 19.67
N ILE A 114 8.00 16.61 19.64
CA ILE A 114 8.37 17.34 18.41
C ILE A 114 8.92 16.36 17.37
N SER A 115 9.88 15.50 17.74
CA SER A 115 10.42 14.47 16.83
C SER A 115 9.35 13.52 16.31
N ARG A 116 8.37 13.19 17.15
CA ARG A 116 7.22 12.40 16.75
C ARG A 116 6.41 13.12 15.66
N MET A 117 6.11 14.40 15.84
CA MET A 117 5.39 15.19 14.82
C MET A 117 6.18 15.34 13.52
N GLU A 118 7.51 15.55 13.61
CA GLU A 118 8.40 15.57 12.42
C GLU A 118 8.32 14.25 11.64
N ASN A 119 8.36 13.12 12.34
CA ASN A 119 8.23 11.80 11.72
C ASN A 119 6.84 11.60 11.07
N TYR A 120 5.77 12.11 11.70
CA TYR A 120 4.42 12.06 11.13
C TYR A 120 4.34 12.83 9.81
N VAL A 121 4.80 14.08 9.80
CA VAL A 121 4.83 14.95 8.63
C VAL A 121 5.69 14.35 7.51
N SER A 122 6.85 13.78 7.85
CA SER A 122 7.73 13.09 6.91
C SER A 122 7.07 11.85 6.32
N SER A 123 6.35 11.08 7.13
CA SER A 123 5.62 9.90 6.68
C SER A 123 4.49 10.24 5.71
N MET A 124 3.77 11.35 5.94
CA MET A 124 2.75 11.85 5.00
C MET A 124 3.35 12.26 3.65
N SER A 125 4.50 12.97 3.67
CA SER A 125 5.20 13.39 2.45
C SER A 125 5.76 12.20 1.67
N ASN A 126 6.29 11.20 2.37
CA ASN A 126 6.84 9.98 1.76
C ASN A 126 5.74 9.11 1.16
N LEU A 127 4.57 9.02 1.82
CA LEU A 127 3.44 8.26 1.31
C LEU A 127 3.03 8.72 -0.09
N ARG A 128 2.90 10.03 -0.31
CA ARG A 128 2.59 10.60 -1.63
C ARG A 128 3.60 10.17 -2.70
N ARG A 129 4.90 10.24 -2.38
CA ARG A 129 5.95 9.81 -3.32
C ARG A 129 5.79 8.34 -3.70
N MET A 130 5.48 7.48 -2.72
CA MET A 130 5.31 6.05 -2.95
C MET A 130 4.06 5.73 -3.77
N GLU A 131 2.96 6.47 -3.57
CA GLU A 131 1.73 6.31 -4.37
C GLU A 131 1.96 6.58 -5.86
N ASP A 132 2.89 7.48 -6.21
CA ASP A 132 3.20 7.86 -7.58
C ASP A 132 4.42 7.12 -8.17
N THR A 133 5.18 6.37 -7.34
CA THR A 133 6.41 5.69 -7.76
C THR A 133 6.10 4.38 -8.45
N GLN A 134 6.60 4.21 -9.67
CA GLN A 134 6.57 2.93 -10.39
C GLN A 134 7.79 2.07 -10.00
N PRO A 135 7.66 0.72 -9.98
CA PRO A 135 8.78 -0.15 -9.66
C PRO A 135 9.87 -0.10 -10.75
N ASP A 136 11.12 -0.01 -10.32
CA ASP A 136 12.31 -0.09 -11.18
C ASP A 136 12.77 -1.55 -11.30
N TYR A 137 12.18 -2.26 -12.27
CA TYR A 137 12.45 -3.68 -12.48
C TYR A 137 13.86 -3.90 -13.01
N LYS A 138 14.67 -4.64 -12.25
CA LYS A 138 16.02 -5.08 -12.62
C LYS A 138 16.16 -6.58 -12.42
N LEU A 139 16.95 -7.21 -13.28
CA LEU A 139 17.32 -8.60 -13.09
C LEU A 139 18.29 -8.67 -11.90
N ILE A 140 17.87 -9.31 -10.82
CA ILE A 140 18.63 -9.41 -9.56
C ILE A 140 18.83 -10.85 -9.14
N ASP A 141 19.99 -11.14 -8.59
CA ASP A 141 20.28 -12.42 -7.95
C ASP A 141 19.59 -12.48 -6.59
N LEU A 142 18.74 -13.48 -6.39
CA LEU A 142 17.93 -13.59 -5.15
C LEU A 142 18.77 -13.95 -3.92
N GLN A 143 19.82 -14.77 -4.05
CA GLN A 143 20.62 -15.18 -2.90
C GLN A 143 21.35 -14.01 -2.23
N PRO A 144 22.06 -13.12 -2.95
CA PRO A 144 22.63 -11.90 -2.34
C PRO A 144 21.58 -10.98 -1.75
N LEU A 145 20.40 -10.83 -2.39
CA LEU A 145 19.32 -10.03 -1.86
C LEU A 145 18.81 -10.58 -0.52
N VAL A 146 18.51 -11.89 -0.46
CA VAL A 146 18.07 -12.57 0.76
C VAL A 146 19.11 -12.42 1.89
N SER A 147 20.39 -12.63 1.59
CA SER A 147 21.47 -12.47 2.57
C SER A 147 21.51 -11.05 3.14
N SER A 148 21.44 -10.03 2.28
CA SER A 148 21.43 -8.62 2.70
C SER A 148 20.21 -8.27 3.57
N LEU A 149 19.02 -8.76 3.19
CA LEU A 149 17.79 -8.55 3.95
C LEU A 149 17.84 -9.24 5.32
N TYR A 150 18.35 -10.47 5.36
CA TYR A 150 18.53 -11.21 6.60
C TYR A 150 19.53 -10.52 7.54
N ASP A 151 20.67 -10.07 7.04
CA ASP A 151 21.70 -9.38 7.85
C ASP A 151 21.14 -8.09 8.46
N SER A 152 20.38 -7.33 7.66
CA SER A 152 19.69 -6.12 8.11
C SER A 152 18.65 -6.43 9.20
N ALA A 153 17.83 -7.46 8.99
CA ALA A 153 16.83 -7.92 9.94
C ALA A 153 17.46 -8.41 11.24
N LYS A 154 18.58 -9.14 11.15
CA LYS A 154 19.32 -9.66 12.31
C LYS A 154 19.83 -8.56 13.22
N ILE A 155 20.36 -7.47 12.64
CA ILE A 155 20.80 -6.30 13.42
C ILE A 155 19.63 -5.71 14.21
N VAL A 156 18.46 -5.54 13.58
CA VAL A 156 17.26 -4.97 14.21
C VAL A 156 16.75 -5.89 15.32
N CYS A 157 16.63 -7.20 15.07
CA CYS A 157 16.18 -8.18 16.05
C CYS A 157 17.12 -8.24 17.26
N THR A 158 18.43 -8.36 17.03
CA THR A 158 19.44 -8.43 18.10
C THR A 158 19.43 -7.19 18.98
N LYS A 159 19.33 -5.98 18.38
CA LYS A 159 19.23 -4.72 19.12
C LYS A 159 18.03 -4.66 20.06
N ASN A 160 16.95 -5.35 19.71
CA ASN A 160 15.71 -5.41 20.49
C ASN A 160 15.58 -6.70 21.33
N GLY A 161 16.66 -7.50 21.46
CA GLY A 161 16.67 -8.71 22.27
C GLY A 161 15.76 -9.82 21.72
N LYS A 162 15.54 -9.87 20.39
CA LYS A 162 14.74 -10.89 19.71
C LYS A 162 15.64 -11.85 18.94
N GLU A 163 15.24 -13.13 18.92
CA GLU A 163 15.85 -14.15 18.06
C GLU A 163 15.28 -14.05 16.65
N LEU A 164 16.12 -14.25 15.62
CA LEU A 164 15.71 -14.28 14.22
C LEU A 164 16.03 -15.62 13.59
N ILE A 165 15.00 -16.29 13.05
CA ILE A 165 15.13 -17.51 12.24
C ILE A 165 14.96 -17.18 10.76
N LEU A 166 15.86 -17.69 9.91
CA LEU A 166 15.75 -17.65 8.46
C LEU A 166 15.24 -18.98 7.91
N GLN A 167 14.19 -18.92 7.11
CA GLN A 167 13.73 -20.01 6.25
C GLN A 167 13.90 -19.57 4.79
N ASN A 168 14.80 -20.21 4.06
CA ASN A 168 15.10 -19.85 2.67
C ASN A 168 14.98 -21.08 1.77
N ASP A 169 13.89 -21.15 1.03
CA ASP A 169 13.59 -22.22 0.06
C ASP A 169 13.82 -21.75 -1.39
N ILE A 170 14.62 -20.68 -1.60
CA ILE A 170 14.88 -20.13 -2.93
C ILE A 170 16.11 -20.81 -3.54
N PRO A 171 16.00 -21.36 -4.76
CA PRO A 171 17.15 -21.83 -5.51
C PRO A 171 18.02 -20.65 -5.98
N ILE A 172 19.20 -20.95 -6.52
CA ILE A 172 20.04 -19.94 -7.20
C ILE A 172 19.31 -19.52 -8.49
N LEU A 173 18.74 -18.31 -8.46
CA LEU A 173 17.89 -17.81 -9.54
C LEU A 173 17.94 -16.28 -9.59
N GLN A 174 17.78 -15.75 -10.80
CA GLN A 174 17.58 -14.32 -11.02
C GLN A 174 16.12 -14.04 -11.37
N LEU A 175 15.55 -12.99 -10.78
CA LEU A 175 14.22 -12.49 -11.11
C LEU A 175 14.27 -10.98 -11.41
N SER A 176 13.36 -10.56 -12.29
CA SER A 176 13.16 -9.13 -12.58
C SER A 176 12.28 -8.52 -11.50
N LEU A 177 12.89 -7.80 -10.56
CA LEU A 177 12.22 -7.25 -9.37
C LEU A 177 12.81 -5.87 -9.02
N ASP A 178 12.10 -5.11 -8.18
CA ASP A 178 12.62 -3.89 -7.56
C ASP A 178 13.15 -4.20 -6.15
N SER A 179 14.47 -4.24 -6.01
CA SER A 179 15.12 -4.54 -4.73
C SER A 179 14.89 -3.48 -3.65
N ALA A 180 14.66 -2.21 -4.04
CA ALA A 180 14.40 -1.13 -3.10
C ALA A 180 13.00 -1.29 -2.47
N PHE A 181 11.99 -1.62 -3.26
CA PHE A 181 10.65 -1.93 -2.77
C PHE A 181 10.66 -3.13 -1.81
N ILE A 182 11.32 -4.22 -2.20
CA ILE A 182 11.44 -5.42 -1.37
C ILE A 182 12.15 -5.11 -0.05
N SER A 183 13.24 -4.35 -0.09
CA SER A 183 13.99 -3.97 1.11
C SER A 183 13.15 -3.10 2.04
N GLN A 184 12.39 -2.17 1.51
CA GLN A 184 11.51 -1.31 2.30
C GLN A 184 10.37 -2.11 2.94
N VAL A 185 9.75 -3.01 2.20
CA VAL A 185 8.71 -3.91 2.75
C VAL A 185 9.30 -4.79 3.84
N CYS A 186 10.46 -5.43 3.60
CA CYS A 186 11.13 -6.25 4.59
C CYS A 186 11.39 -5.48 5.90
N ASN A 187 11.96 -4.27 5.82
CA ASN A 187 12.24 -3.43 6.97
C ASN A 187 10.97 -3.07 7.75
N ASN A 188 9.88 -2.74 7.06
CA ASN A 188 8.61 -2.46 7.71
C ASN A 188 8.02 -3.69 8.41
N LEU A 189 8.07 -4.86 7.76
CA LEU A 189 7.59 -6.11 8.35
C LEU A 189 8.41 -6.54 9.56
N ILE A 190 9.75 -6.46 9.47
CA ILE A 190 10.65 -6.76 10.60
C ILE A 190 10.43 -5.80 11.76
N SER A 191 10.31 -4.49 11.51
CA SER A 191 10.01 -3.50 12.54
C SER A 191 8.70 -3.80 13.27
N ASN A 192 7.67 -4.18 12.53
CA ASN A 192 6.40 -4.62 13.12
C ASN A 192 6.55 -5.90 13.94
N ALA A 193 7.18 -6.94 13.38
CA ALA A 193 7.36 -8.21 14.06
C ALA A 193 8.15 -8.04 15.37
N VAL A 194 9.27 -7.32 15.35
CA VAL A 194 10.09 -7.06 16.53
C VAL A 194 9.31 -6.35 17.64
N ARG A 195 8.40 -5.46 17.27
CA ARG A 195 7.57 -4.73 18.24
C ARG A 195 6.57 -5.65 18.97
N TYR A 196 5.95 -6.58 18.26
CA TYR A 196 4.88 -7.41 18.80
C TYR A 196 5.37 -8.79 19.25
N ALA A 197 6.53 -9.26 18.78
CA ALA A 197 7.14 -10.51 19.19
C ALA A 197 7.41 -10.54 20.69
N ARG A 198 7.23 -11.70 21.30
CA ARG A 198 7.71 -11.97 22.66
C ARG A 198 9.22 -12.23 22.65
N THR A 199 9.65 -13.19 21.86
CA THR A 199 11.06 -13.61 21.79
C THR A 199 11.55 -13.90 20.40
N LEU A 200 10.68 -14.34 19.47
CA LEU A 200 11.06 -14.94 18.22
C LEU A 200 10.42 -14.25 17.01
N VAL A 201 11.24 -13.95 16.02
CA VAL A 201 10.82 -13.50 14.69
C VAL A 201 11.35 -14.51 13.67
N THR A 202 10.51 -14.91 12.71
CA THR A 202 10.90 -15.77 11.59
C THR A 202 10.72 -15.00 10.29
N ILE A 203 11.77 -14.93 9.48
CA ILE A 203 11.71 -14.42 8.11
C ILE A 203 11.82 -15.58 7.14
N SER A 204 10.93 -15.64 6.16
CA SER A 204 10.94 -16.71 5.15
C SER A 204 10.85 -16.14 3.73
N PHE A 205 11.55 -16.80 2.82
CA PHE A 205 11.58 -16.48 1.41
C PHE A 205 11.25 -17.73 0.60
N ALA A 206 10.32 -17.61 -0.34
CA ALA A 206 9.92 -18.68 -1.24
C ALA A 206 9.59 -18.14 -2.64
N LEU A 207 9.63 -19.03 -3.63
CA LEU A 207 9.09 -18.74 -4.96
C LEU A 207 7.61 -19.13 -5.01
N HIS A 208 6.79 -18.30 -5.58
CA HIS A 208 5.37 -18.54 -5.79
C HIS A 208 4.92 -17.87 -7.10
N ASP A 209 4.18 -18.58 -7.93
CA ASP A 209 3.53 -18.04 -9.14
C ASP A 209 4.35 -17.01 -9.95
N ASN A 210 5.58 -17.34 -10.35
CA ASN A 210 6.50 -16.42 -11.04
C ASN A 210 6.83 -15.15 -10.24
N GLY A 211 7.04 -15.26 -8.94
CA GLY A 211 7.40 -14.13 -8.10
C GLY A 211 8.07 -14.54 -6.80
N LEU A 212 8.46 -13.54 -6.02
CA LEU A 212 9.06 -13.68 -4.71
C LEU A 212 8.00 -13.51 -3.63
N LEU A 213 7.88 -14.49 -2.75
CA LEU A 213 7.09 -14.41 -1.52
C LEU A 213 8.03 -14.20 -0.33
N LEU A 214 7.93 -13.04 0.29
CA LEU A 214 8.57 -12.70 1.57
C LEU A 214 7.52 -12.79 2.67
N SER A 215 7.77 -13.58 3.71
CA SER A 215 6.89 -13.62 4.87
C SER A 215 7.68 -13.38 6.15
N VAL A 216 7.07 -12.65 7.07
CA VAL A 216 7.60 -12.41 8.41
C VAL A 216 6.53 -12.83 9.42
N SER A 217 6.91 -13.66 10.39
CA SER A 217 6.04 -14.08 11.49
C SER A 217 6.69 -13.80 12.83
N ASP A 218 5.86 -13.59 13.84
CA ASP A 218 6.25 -13.37 15.22
C ASP A 218 5.52 -14.34 16.16
N ASP A 219 6.00 -14.44 17.39
CA ASP A 219 5.42 -15.24 18.48
C ASP A 219 4.58 -14.37 19.45
N GLY A 220 4.04 -13.26 18.97
CA GLY A 220 3.25 -12.30 19.74
C GLY A 220 1.80 -12.76 19.98
N ASN A 221 0.93 -11.80 20.27
CA ASN A 221 -0.49 -12.11 20.52
C ASN A 221 -1.34 -12.21 19.24
N GLY A 222 -0.74 -11.93 18.06
CA GLY A 222 -1.49 -11.82 16.81
C GLY A 222 -2.35 -10.57 16.74
N PHE A 223 -3.19 -10.50 15.71
CA PHE A 223 -4.17 -9.42 15.51
C PHE A 223 -5.53 -9.83 16.08
N ASP A 224 -6.27 -8.90 16.71
CA ASP A 224 -7.68 -9.12 16.97
C ASP A 224 -8.50 -9.13 15.66
N LYS A 225 -9.76 -9.58 15.73
CA LYS A 225 -10.60 -9.76 14.52
C LYS A 225 -10.84 -8.46 13.75
N ASP A 226 -11.00 -7.35 14.46
CA ASP A 226 -11.25 -6.04 13.84
C ASP A 226 -9.96 -5.45 13.27
N SER A 227 -8.84 -5.63 13.96
CA SER A 227 -7.52 -5.21 13.52
C SER A 227 -7.06 -5.98 12.29
N LEU A 228 -7.35 -7.28 12.19
CA LEU A 228 -6.95 -8.11 11.06
C LEU A 228 -7.46 -7.57 9.71
N GLN A 229 -8.69 -7.05 9.68
CA GLN A 229 -9.29 -6.48 8.47
C GLN A 229 -8.78 -5.07 8.15
N LYS A 230 -8.34 -4.33 9.16
CA LYS A 230 -7.99 -2.90 9.05
C LYS A 230 -6.50 -2.64 9.12
N ALA A 231 -5.68 -3.65 9.44
CA ALA A 231 -4.25 -3.51 9.72
C ALA A 231 -3.45 -2.89 8.55
N ALA A 232 -3.89 -3.12 7.31
CA ALA A 232 -3.30 -2.51 6.12
C ALA A 232 -4.00 -1.21 5.68
N ASN A 233 -4.92 -0.65 6.47
CA ASN A 233 -5.49 0.67 6.19
C ASN A 233 -4.54 1.78 6.65
N PRO A 234 -4.46 2.90 5.93
CA PRO A 234 -3.61 4.01 6.32
C PRO A 234 -4.05 4.57 7.69
N TYR A 235 -3.07 4.88 8.53
CA TYR A 235 -3.25 5.45 9.89
C TYR A 235 -3.94 4.52 10.90
N PHE A 236 -4.10 3.24 10.59
CA PHE A 236 -4.64 2.28 11.55
C PHE A 236 -3.57 1.83 12.54
N THR A 237 -3.86 1.95 13.82
CA THR A 237 -3.05 1.44 14.94
C THR A 237 -3.95 0.64 15.86
N GLY A 238 -3.61 -0.62 16.14
CA GLY A 238 -4.39 -1.51 17.02
C GLY A 238 -4.29 -1.18 18.52
N GLU A 239 -3.44 -0.22 18.90
CA GLU A 239 -3.23 0.18 20.28
C GLU A 239 -3.76 1.59 20.54
N SER A 240 -4.49 1.77 21.66
CA SER A 240 -4.95 3.06 22.16
C SER A 240 -3.81 3.97 22.65
N ASN A 241 -2.62 3.42 22.90
CA ASN A 241 -1.42 4.18 23.22
C ASN A 241 -0.67 4.49 21.93
N HIS A 242 -0.85 5.67 21.41
CA HIS A 242 -0.22 6.26 20.22
C HIS A 242 1.31 6.46 20.36
N SER A 243 2.05 5.47 20.82
CA SER A 243 3.50 5.54 20.97
C SER A 243 4.20 5.21 19.64
N GLU A 244 4.82 6.20 19.05
CA GLU A 244 5.88 6.13 18.03
C GLU A 244 5.54 5.72 16.58
N HIS A 245 4.43 5.04 16.28
CA HIS A 245 4.10 4.59 14.92
C HIS A 245 2.74 5.12 14.44
N PHE A 246 2.71 5.59 13.19
CA PHE A 246 1.55 6.29 12.61
C PHE A 246 0.58 5.38 11.86
N GLY A 247 0.72 4.04 11.98
CA GLY A 247 -0.14 3.09 11.28
C GLY A 247 0.01 3.12 9.76
N LEU A 248 1.18 3.49 9.26
CA LEU A 248 1.46 3.56 7.81
C LEU A 248 2.32 2.39 7.30
N GLY A 249 3.01 1.65 8.18
CA GLY A 249 3.97 0.61 7.78
C GLY A 249 3.34 -0.48 6.91
N LEU A 250 2.25 -1.10 7.36
CA LEU A 250 1.55 -2.15 6.60
C LEU A 250 0.82 -1.61 5.37
N TYR A 251 0.31 -0.38 5.41
CA TYR A 251 -0.26 0.29 4.23
C TYR A 251 0.81 0.50 3.14
N ILE A 252 2.00 0.98 3.51
CA ILE A 252 3.14 1.11 2.60
C ILE A 252 3.53 -0.26 2.01
N CYS A 253 3.58 -1.31 2.84
CA CYS A 253 3.85 -2.66 2.35
C CYS A 253 2.82 -3.10 1.31
N LYS A 254 1.53 -2.89 1.59
CA LYS A 254 0.43 -3.19 0.66
C LYS A 254 0.60 -2.44 -0.66
N LEU A 255 0.83 -1.14 -0.61
CA LEU A 255 1.00 -0.28 -1.77
C LEU A 255 2.16 -0.74 -2.66
N LEU A 256 3.34 -1.00 -2.08
CA LEU A 256 4.52 -1.43 -2.80
C LEU A 256 4.36 -2.83 -3.42
N CYS A 257 3.65 -3.73 -2.74
CA CYS A 257 3.29 -5.04 -3.32
C CYS A 257 2.32 -4.88 -4.50
N GLU A 258 1.28 -4.03 -4.37
CA GLU A 258 0.30 -3.76 -5.43
C GLU A 258 0.97 -3.13 -6.66
N HIS A 259 1.90 -2.17 -6.49
CA HIS A 259 2.70 -1.61 -7.58
C HIS A 259 3.56 -2.66 -8.29
N HIS A 260 3.96 -3.70 -7.56
CA HIS A 260 4.68 -4.85 -8.12
C HIS A 260 3.75 -5.94 -8.67
N ASN A 261 2.47 -5.62 -8.92
CA ASN A 261 1.42 -6.57 -9.33
C ASN A 261 1.29 -7.79 -8.40
N GLY A 262 1.65 -7.61 -7.13
CA GLY A 262 1.58 -8.58 -6.05
C GLY A 262 0.47 -8.25 -5.05
N TYR A 263 0.63 -8.76 -3.83
CA TYR A 263 -0.33 -8.54 -2.75
C TYR A 263 0.35 -8.59 -1.38
N LEU A 264 -0.30 -8.02 -0.37
CA LEU A 264 0.01 -8.20 1.05
C LEU A 264 -1.08 -9.04 1.70
N ARG A 265 -0.71 -10.09 2.43
CA ARG A 265 -1.62 -10.94 3.20
C ARG A 265 -1.24 -10.90 4.67
N ILE A 266 -2.22 -10.69 5.53
CA ILE A 266 -2.07 -10.64 6.99
C ILE A 266 -2.93 -11.75 7.57
N GLU A 267 -2.33 -12.58 8.43
CA GLU A 267 -3.00 -13.71 9.05
C GLU A 267 -2.45 -13.97 10.46
N ASN A 268 -3.26 -14.57 11.32
CA ASN A 268 -2.78 -15.10 12.58
C ASN A 268 -2.33 -16.54 12.39
N THR A 269 -1.28 -16.91 13.11
CA THR A 269 -0.81 -18.29 13.27
C THR A 269 -1.28 -18.86 14.61
N GLU A 270 -0.93 -20.09 14.93
CA GLU A 270 -1.23 -20.68 16.22
C GLU A 270 -0.54 -19.96 17.40
N VAL A 271 0.58 -19.28 17.13
CA VAL A 271 1.43 -18.66 18.17
C VAL A 271 1.53 -17.14 18.08
N GLY A 272 1.13 -16.52 16.96
CA GLY A 272 1.29 -15.08 16.78
C GLY A 272 0.73 -14.57 15.45
N ALA A 273 1.39 -13.60 14.81
CA ALA A 273 1.01 -13.06 13.51
C ALA A 273 1.97 -13.50 12.40
N LYS A 274 1.46 -13.51 11.17
CA LYS A 274 2.24 -13.68 9.95
C LYS A 274 1.78 -12.68 8.91
N VAL A 275 2.73 -11.96 8.32
CA VAL A 275 2.50 -11.05 7.20
C VAL A 275 3.32 -11.52 6.01
N SER A 276 2.65 -11.72 4.88
CA SER A 276 3.23 -12.21 3.63
C SER A 276 3.09 -11.16 2.53
N ALA A 277 4.20 -10.81 1.93
CA ALA A 277 4.32 -9.86 0.82
C ALA A 277 4.74 -10.61 -0.44
N PHE A 278 3.93 -10.55 -1.48
CA PHE A 278 4.20 -11.15 -2.77
C PHE A 278 4.58 -10.09 -3.80
N PHE A 279 5.65 -10.35 -4.53
CA PHE A 279 6.17 -9.50 -5.60
C PHE A 279 6.21 -10.30 -6.90
N LYS A 280 5.35 -9.94 -7.84
CA LYS A 280 5.24 -10.64 -9.11
C LYS A 280 6.31 -10.16 -10.09
N THR A 281 6.98 -11.08 -10.77
CA THR A 281 7.86 -10.75 -11.90
C THR A 281 7.01 -10.32 -13.11
N PRO A 282 7.34 -9.23 -13.81
CA PRO A 282 6.65 -8.87 -15.04
C PRO A 282 6.78 -10.01 -16.05
N VAL A 283 5.69 -10.31 -16.77
CA VAL A 283 5.74 -11.23 -17.92
C VAL A 283 6.45 -10.49 -19.04
N LEU A 284 7.59 -11.00 -19.47
CA LEU A 284 8.37 -10.51 -20.62
C LEU A 284 7.61 -10.75 -21.91
#